data_03bb9ac74fc11a2a8ea2b9ac2baa1b7e
#
_entry.id   03bb9ac74fc11a2a8ea2b9ac2baa1b7e
#
_cell.length_a   1.000
_cell.length_b   1.000
_cell.length_c   1.000
_cell.angle_alpha   90.00
_cell.angle_beta   90.00
_cell.angle_gamma   90.00
#
_symmetry.space_group_name_H-M   'P 1'
#
loop_
_entity.id
_entity.type
_entity.pdbx_description
1 polymer ?
#
loop_
_entity_poly.entity_id
_entity_poly.type
_entity_poly.pdbx_seq_one_letter_code
_entity_poly.pdbx_strand_id
1 'polypeptide(L)'
;MFKKTYKNIPILDLCGHTADSLKKIRRIKNVAVLIIPKERSAEWTAAYTDIGTENVARIIELDKGQKYRIINGSAILTDEETNDGEIFIVNGSCILETRKNVPELYVNGMLIKRKSAHCKLISLNGQPIEIADDAVLKTYPVEAVIDRDTIKNLPEKTALIAGVEIKLKSDITETELLAKKIKFYAGVSIECPKGIYGYVNANSQVGVDIQVSDE
;
A
#
# COMPACT_ATOMS: atom_id res chain seq x y z
N MET A 1 -6.50 -38.66 9.93
CA MET A 1 -5.66 -37.66 9.20
C MET A 1 -5.92 -36.29 9.83
N PHE A 2 -4.87 -35.61 10.31
CA PHE A 2 -5.03 -34.29 10.95
C PHE A 2 -5.31 -33.24 9.86
N LYS A 3 -6.43 -32.55 9.98
CA LYS A 3 -6.77 -31.42 9.09
C LYS A 3 -6.10 -30.13 9.60
N LYS A 4 -5.53 -29.36 8.68
CA LYS A 4 -4.80 -28.11 8.96
C LYS A 4 -5.78 -26.93 9.10
N THR A 5 -5.47 -25.99 9.99
CA THR A 5 -6.13 -24.70 10.08
C THR A 5 -5.16 -23.60 9.66
N TYR A 6 -5.57 -22.78 8.70
CA TYR A 6 -4.88 -21.54 8.33
C TYR A 6 -5.47 -20.39 9.13
N LYS A 7 -4.64 -19.66 9.88
CA LYS A 7 -5.10 -18.61 10.78
C LYS A 7 -4.13 -17.42 10.81
N ASN A 8 -4.69 -16.20 10.80
CA ASN A 8 -3.93 -14.94 10.88
C ASN A 8 -2.88 -14.84 9.77
N ILE A 9 -3.30 -15.11 8.54
CA ILE A 9 -2.43 -15.06 7.36
C ILE A 9 -2.86 -13.85 6.53
N PRO A 10 -1.95 -12.94 6.19
CA PRO A 10 -2.30 -11.76 5.39
C PRO A 10 -2.77 -12.15 3.99
N ILE A 11 -2.09 -13.10 3.33
CA ILE A 11 -2.46 -13.57 2.00
C ILE A 11 -2.38 -15.10 1.98
N LEU A 12 -3.45 -15.76 1.60
CA LEU A 12 -3.52 -17.20 1.40
C LEU A 12 -3.86 -17.50 -0.06
N ASP A 13 -2.98 -18.20 -0.73
CA ASP A 13 -3.15 -18.60 -2.13
C ASP A 13 -3.51 -20.09 -2.22
N LEU A 14 -4.65 -20.38 -2.81
CA LEU A 14 -5.16 -21.74 -3.06
C LEU A 14 -5.16 -22.11 -4.56
N CYS A 15 -4.64 -21.27 -5.47
CA CYS A 15 -4.67 -21.56 -6.90
C CYS A 15 -3.92 -22.84 -7.29
N GLY A 16 -2.85 -23.16 -6.56
CA GLY A 16 -2.09 -24.40 -6.75
C GLY A 16 -2.65 -25.64 -6.01
N HIS A 17 -3.76 -25.50 -5.28
CA HIS A 17 -4.32 -26.59 -4.50
C HIS A 17 -5.22 -27.50 -5.34
N THR A 18 -5.01 -28.81 -5.21
CA THR A 18 -5.93 -29.84 -5.74
C THR A 18 -7.10 -30.06 -4.78
N ALA A 19 -8.18 -30.68 -5.24
CA ALA A 19 -9.31 -31.07 -4.39
C ALA A 19 -8.86 -31.90 -3.17
N ASP A 20 -7.93 -32.84 -3.38
CA ASP A 20 -7.42 -33.69 -2.27
C ASP A 20 -6.56 -32.91 -1.28
N SER A 21 -5.84 -31.88 -1.72
CA SER A 21 -5.11 -31.00 -0.80
C SER A 21 -6.06 -30.11 0.02
N LEU A 22 -7.18 -29.67 -0.59
CA LEU A 22 -8.21 -28.89 0.10
C LEU A 22 -8.91 -29.69 1.18
N LYS A 23 -9.21 -30.98 0.96
CA LYS A 23 -9.80 -31.89 1.98
C LYS A 23 -8.97 -32.00 3.26
N LYS A 24 -7.68 -31.66 3.19
CA LYS A 24 -6.75 -31.60 4.35
C LYS A 24 -6.88 -30.30 5.14
N ILE A 25 -7.62 -29.33 4.64
CA ILE A 25 -7.86 -28.06 5.31
C ILE A 25 -9.15 -28.16 6.12
N ARG A 26 -9.12 -27.80 7.39
CA ARG A 26 -10.28 -27.76 8.28
C ARG A 26 -10.95 -26.39 8.27
N ARG A 27 -10.12 -25.33 8.36
CA ARG A 27 -10.61 -23.97 8.54
C ARG A 27 -9.62 -22.95 8.00
N ILE A 28 -10.17 -21.85 7.46
CA ILE A 28 -9.46 -20.64 7.08
C ILE A 28 -10.05 -19.50 7.91
N LYS A 29 -9.21 -18.81 8.70
CA LYS A 29 -9.68 -17.79 9.64
C LYS A 29 -8.73 -16.58 9.67
N ASN A 30 -9.31 -15.36 9.73
CA ASN A 30 -8.58 -14.10 9.79
C ASN A 30 -7.55 -14.00 8.65
N VAL A 31 -8.02 -14.03 7.43
CA VAL A 31 -7.21 -13.89 6.20
C VAL A 31 -7.61 -12.59 5.53
N ALA A 32 -6.63 -11.70 5.29
CA ALA A 32 -6.94 -10.43 4.63
C ALA A 32 -7.26 -10.65 3.15
N VAL A 33 -6.48 -11.48 2.45
CA VAL A 33 -6.71 -11.81 1.04
C VAL A 33 -6.64 -13.31 0.84
N LEU A 34 -7.71 -13.89 0.28
CA LEU A 34 -7.77 -15.27 -0.15
C LEU A 34 -7.80 -15.32 -1.69
N ILE A 35 -6.83 -16.01 -2.28
CA ILE A 35 -6.72 -16.14 -3.74
C ILE A 35 -7.19 -17.54 -4.12
N ILE A 36 -8.12 -17.61 -5.06
CA ILE A 36 -8.69 -18.87 -5.55
C ILE A 36 -8.76 -18.87 -7.09
N PRO A 37 -8.71 -20.03 -7.74
CA PRO A 37 -8.91 -20.09 -9.17
C PRO A 37 -10.36 -19.75 -9.52
N LYS A 38 -10.58 -18.99 -10.60
CA LYS A 38 -11.91 -18.63 -11.09
C LYS A 38 -12.59 -19.86 -11.72
N GLU A 39 -11.86 -20.57 -12.57
CA GLU A 39 -12.32 -21.84 -13.13
C GLU A 39 -11.98 -22.99 -12.16
N ARG A 40 -13.00 -23.66 -11.66
CA ARG A 40 -12.90 -24.70 -10.63
C ARG A 40 -13.65 -25.96 -11.07
N SER A 41 -13.05 -27.14 -10.88
CA SER A 41 -13.77 -28.39 -11.06
C SER A 41 -14.86 -28.57 -9.97
N ALA A 42 -15.84 -29.42 -10.24
CA ALA A 42 -16.86 -29.73 -9.26
C ALA A 42 -16.29 -30.32 -7.96
N GLU A 43 -15.25 -31.16 -8.09
CA GLU A 43 -14.57 -31.77 -6.93
C GLU A 43 -13.80 -30.70 -6.12
N TRP A 44 -13.16 -29.73 -6.81
CA TRP A 44 -12.48 -28.64 -6.14
C TRP A 44 -13.46 -27.76 -5.37
N THR A 45 -14.59 -27.41 -6.01
CA THR A 45 -15.65 -26.60 -5.41
C THR A 45 -16.26 -27.28 -4.20
N ALA A 46 -16.58 -28.57 -4.29
CA ALA A 46 -17.11 -29.34 -3.16
C ALA A 46 -16.11 -29.36 -1.99
N ALA A 47 -14.82 -29.65 -2.26
CA ALA A 47 -13.78 -29.67 -1.24
C ALA A 47 -13.57 -28.30 -0.59
N TYR A 48 -13.68 -27.19 -1.33
CA TYR A 48 -13.59 -25.84 -0.81
C TYR A 48 -14.81 -25.46 0.04
N THR A 49 -16.01 -25.85 -0.36
CA THR A 49 -17.25 -25.59 0.37
C THR A 49 -17.24 -26.23 1.76
N ASP A 50 -16.57 -27.37 1.91
CA ASP A 50 -16.41 -28.08 3.18
C ASP A 50 -15.42 -27.38 4.15
N ILE A 51 -14.67 -26.37 3.68
CA ILE A 51 -13.74 -25.62 4.50
C ILE A 51 -14.51 -24.52 5.25
N GLY A 52 -14.46 -24.54 6.57
CA GLY A 52 -15.01 -23.44 7.37
C GLY A 52 -14.21 -22.16 7.14
N THR A 53 -14.84 -21.13 6.56
CA THR A 53 -14.21 -19.82 6.35
C THR A 53 -14.77 -18.79 7.34
N GLU A 54 -13.89 -18.01 7.96
CA GLU A 54 -14.25 -17.02 8.97
C GLU A 54 -13.31 -15.80 8.85
N ASN A 55 -13.85 -14.59 8.82
CA ASN A 55 -13.09 -13.34 8.73
C ASN A 55 -12.10 -13.35 7.54
N VAL A 56 -12.59 -13.63 6.36
CA VAL A 56 -11.86 -13.41 5.10
C VAL A 56 -12.28 -12.04 4.56
N ALA A 57 -11.36 -11.08 4.59
CA ALA A 57 -11.70 -9.71 4.21
C ALA A 57 -11.93 -9.55 2.71
N ARG A 58 -11.20 -10.32 1.89
CA ARG A 58 -11.32 -10.29 0.43
C ARG A 58 -11.01 -11.63 -0.20
N ILE A 59 -11.76 -11.96 -1.26
CA ILE A 59 -11.48 -13.10 -2.14
C ILE A 59 -11.13 -12.54 -3.53
N ILE A 60 -10.02 -13.03 -4.09
CA ILE A 60 -9.57 -12.73 -5.46
C ILE A 60 -9.69 -14.01 -6.27
N GLU A 61 -10.43 -13.94 -7.36
CA GLU A 61 -10.55 -15.03 -8.31
C GLU A 61 -9.64 -14.78 -9.51
N LEU A 62 -8.71 -15.70 -9.79
CA LEU A 62 -7.75 -15.56 -10.89
C LEU A 62 -8.13 -16.47 -12.05
N ASP A 63 -8.07 -15.94 -13.26
CA ASP A 63 -8.23 -16.70 -14.49
C ASP A 63 -7.06 -17.67 -14.68
N LYS A 64 -7.29 -18.78 -15.36
CA LYS A 64 -6.24 -19.78 -15.65
C LYS A 64 -5.12 -19.15 -16.47
N GLY A 65 -3.89 -19.24 -15.95
CA GLY A 65 -2.71 -18.65 -16.58
C GLY A 65 -2.52 -17.16 -16.35
N GLN A 66 -3.41 -16.50 -15.60
CA GLN A 66 -3.23 -15.11 -15.19
C GLN A 66 -1.92 -14.97 -14.39
N LYS A 67 -1.06 -14.07 -14.85
CA LYS A 67 0.16 -13.72 -14.10
C LYS A 67 -0.17 -12.83 -12.92
N TYR A 68 0.36 -13.16 -11.78
CA TYR A 68 0.23 -12.37 -10.57
C TYR A 68 1.46 -12.49 -9.68
N ARG A 69 1.66 -11.50 -8.83
CA ARG A 69 2.76 -11.46 -7.87
C ARG A 69 2.25 -11.07 -6.49
N ILE A 70 2.63 -11.85 -5.49
CA ILE A 70 2.37 -11.56 -4.07
C ILE A 70 3.63 -10.94 -3.47
N ILE A 71 3.47 -9.76 -2.85
CA ILE A 71 4.56 -9.03 -2.22
C ILE A 71 4.18 -8.76 -0.77
N ASN A 72 5.02 -9.24 0.17
CA ASN A 72 4.91 -8.90 1.59
C ASN A 72 5.97 -7.86 1.92
N GLY A 73 5.54 -6.69 2.41
CA GLY A 73 6.38 -5.54 2.69
C GLY A 73 6.22 -4.41 1.69
N SER A 74 7.31 -3.71 1.39
CA SER A 74 7.28 -2.56 0.47
C SER A 74 7.58 -2.99 -0.96
N ALA A 75 6.84 -2.43 -1.91
CA ALA A 75 7.04 -2.62 -3.35
C ALA A 75 7.14 -1.28 -4.07
N ILE A 76 8.02 -1.19 -5.05
CA ILE A 76 8.06 -0.10 -6.02
C ILE A 76 7.82 -0.74 -7.39
N LEU A 77 6.70 -0.39 -8.01
CA LEU A 77 6.29 -0.94 -9.31
C LEU A 77 6.68 0.05 -10.42
N THR A 78 7.90 -0.08 -10.89
CA THR A 78 8.44 0.66 -12.05
C THR A 78 8.20 -0.11 -13.35
N ASP A 79 8.53 0.49 -14.49
CA ASP A 79 8.47 -0.19 -15.79
C ASP A 79 9.41 -1.40 -15.87
N GLU A 80 10.51 -1.41 -15.13
CA GLU A 80 11.46 -2.52 -15.07
C GLU A 80 10.94 -3.67 -14.21
N GLU A 81 10.30 -3.35 -13.08
CA GLU A 81 9.79 -4.30 -12.10
C GLU A 81 8.41 -4.89 -12.47
N THR A 82 7.76 -4.35 -13.51
CA THR A 82 6.38 -4.71 -13.87
C THR A 82 6.35 -5.42 -15.21
N ASN A 83 5.62 -6.55 -15.28
CA ASN A 83 5.26 -7.17 -16.54
C ASN A 83 3.88 -6.69 -16.98
N ASP A 84 3.72 -6.52 -18.31
CA ASP A 84 2.43 -6.13 -18.88
C ASP A 84 1.35 -7.18 -18.60
N GLY A 85 0.20 -6.74 -18.12
CA GLY A 85 -0.90 -7.65 -17.77
C GLY A 85 -0.75 -8.41 -16.45
N GLU A 86 0.26 -8.11 -15.62
CA GLU A 86 0.47 -8.76 -14.32
C GLU A 86 -0.41 -8.12 -13.24
N ILE A 87 -1.05 -8.96 -12.41
CA ILE A 87 -1.80 -8.55 -11.22
C ILE A 87 -0.85 -8.48 -10.02
N PHE A 88 -0.96 -7.44 -9.21
CA PHE A 88 -0.15 -7.31 -8.00
C PHE A 88 -1.01 -7.36 -6.74
N ILE A 89 -0.56 -8.13 -5.74
CA ILE A 89 -1.19 -8.28 -4.44
C ILE A 89 -0.14 -7.92 -3.39
N VAL A 90 -0.23 -6.70 -2.84
CA VAL A 90 0.77 -6.14 -1.94
C VAL A 90 0.20 -6.09 -0.52
N ASN A 91 0.87 -6.73 0.43
CA ASN A 91 0.59 -6.62 1.85
C ASN A 91 1.66 -5.73 2.50
N GLY A 92 1.42 -4.43 2.48
CA GLY A 92 2.36 -3.40 2.94
C GLY A 92 2.23 -2.12 2.14
N SER A 93 3.35 -1.43 1.89
CA SER A 93 3.37 -0.18 1.13
C SER A 93 3.69 -0.43 -0.34
N CYS A 94 2.95 0.21 -1.22
CA CYS A 94 3.17 0.15 -2.66
C CYS A 94 3.38 1.55 -3.24
N ILE A 95 4.43 1.71 -4.05
CA ILE A 95 4.64 2.90 -4.89
C ILE A 95 4.40 2.47 -6.34
N LEU A 96 3.38 3.02 -6.98
CA LEU A 96 3.03 2.73 -8.36
C LEU A 96 3.58 3.83 -9.27
N GLU A 97 4.61 3.51 -10.03
CA GLU A 97 5.29 4.41 -10.98
C GLU A 97 5.27 3.88 -12.42
N THR A 98 4.86 2.63 -12.63
CA THR A 98 4.85 2.01 -13.96
C THR A 98 3.82 2.63 -14.89
N ARG A 99 4.17 2.73 -16.17
CA ARG A 99 3.28 3.07 -17.30
C ARG A 99 2.74 1.85 -18.03
N LYS A 100 3.22 0.65 -17.67
CA LYS A 100 2.71 -0.61 -18.22
C LYS A 100 1.29 -0.86 -17.74
N ASN A 101 0.57 -1.69 -18.48
CA ASN A 101 -0.78 -2.06 -18.14
C ASN A 101 -0.79 -2.97 -16.91
N VAL A 102 -1.25 -2.44 -15.79
CA VAL A 102 -1.55 -3.20 -14.57
C VAL A 102 -3.06 -3.38 -14.49
N PRO A 103 -3.60 -4.58 -14.81
CA PRO A 103 -5.04 -4.78 -14.82
C PRO A 103 -5.65 -4.61 -13.43
N GLU A 104 -4.99 -5.15 -12.41
CA GLU A 104 -5.48 -5.09 -11.03
C GLU A 104 -4.32 -4.95 -10.04
N LEU A 105 -4.53 -4.09 -9.04
CA LEU A 105 -3.63 -3.87 -7.92
C LEU A 105 -4.41 -3.94 -6.61
N TYR A 106 -4.05 -4.89 -5.77
CA TYR A 106 -4.61 -5.07 -4.43
C TYR A 106 -3.57 -4.66 -3.40
N VAL A 107 -3.87 -3.67 -2.57
CA VAL A 107 -2.95 -3.19 -1.53
C VAL A 107 -3.63 -3.25 -0.17
N ASN A 108 -3.04 -4.01 0.74
CA ASN A 108 -3.39 -4.00 2.15
C ASN A 108 -2.35 -3.15 2.90
N GLY A 109 -2.53 -1.82 2.87
CA GLY A 109 -1.59 -0.86 3.43
C GLY A 109 -1.61 0.47 2.67
N MET A 110 -0.46 1.12 2.52
CA MET A 110 -0.34 2.43 1.88
C MET A 110 -0.07 2.29 0.38
N LEU A 111 -0.83 3.03 -0.43
CA LEU A 111 -0.56 3.17 -1.85
C LEU A 111 -0.17 4.61 -2.18
N ILE A 112 1.00 4.77 -2.79
CA ILE A 112 1.46 6.02 -3.41
C ILE A 112 1.44 5.80 -4.91
N LYS A 113 0.79 6.70 -5.64
CA LYS A 113 0.60 6.58 -7.08
C LYS A 113 1.03 7.87 -7.79
N ARG A 114 1.85 7.76 -8.84
CA ARG A 114 2.05 8.87 -9.79
C ARG A 114 0.75 9.18 -10.51
N LYS A 115 0.50 10.44 -10.85
CA LYS A 115 -0.71 10.83 -11.61
C LYS A 115 -0.79 10.12 -12.95
N SER A 116 0.35 9.92 -13.62
CA SER A 116 0.43 9.22 -14.91
C SER A 116 0.39 7.70 -14.82
N ALA A 117 0.52 7.12 -13.62
CA ALA A 117 0.47 5.67 -13.47
C ALA A 117 -0.96 5.16 -13.62
N HIS A 118 -1.13 4.16 -14.48
CA HIS A 118 -2.44 3.58 -14.80
C HIS A 118 -2.59 2.19 -14.20
N CYS A 119 -3.71 1.99 -13.50
CA CYS A 119 -4.16 0.69 -13.07
C CYS A 119 -5.68 0.64 -13.29
N LYS A 120 -6.17 -0.42 -13.93
CA LYS A 120 -7.59 -0.56 -14.27
C LYS A 120 -8.47 -0.68 -13.03
N LEU A 121 -8.03 -1.48 -12.06
CA LEU A 121 -8.72 -1.69 -10.80
C LEU A 121 -7.73 -1.60 -9.65
N ILE A 122 -7.95 -0.63 -8.76
CA ILE A 122 -7.20 -0.52 -7.50
C ILE A 122 -8.13 -0.88 -6.36
N SER A 123 -7.71 -1.82 -5.56
CA SER A 123 -8.39 -2.19 -4.33
C SER A 123 -7.49 -1.96 -3.13
N LEU A 124 -7.86 -1.02 -2.29
CA LEU A 124 -7.06 -0.49 -1.20
C LEU A 124 -7.90 -0.37 0.07
N ASN A 125 -7.30 -0.65 1.22
CA ASN A 125 -7.84 -0.22 2.51
C ASN A 125 -7.35 1.21 2.77
N GLY A 126 -8.18 2.21 2.47
CA GLY A 126 -7.85 3.63 2.62
C GLY A 126 -7.90 4.38 1.28
N GLN A 127 -7.28 5.55 1.25
CA GLN A 127 -7.19 6.39 0.06
C GLN A 127 -5.77 6.34 -0.53
N PRO A 128 -5.62 6.28 -1.86
CA PRO A 128 -4.31 6.37 -2.47
C PRO A 128 -3.77 7.80 -2.32
N ILE A 129 -2.47 7.90 -2.08
CA ILE A 129 -1.73 9.17 -2.13
C ILE A 129 -1.35 9.41 -3.59
N GLU A 130 -1.92 10.44 -4.20
CA GLU A 130 -1.55 10.84 -5.55
C GLU A 130 -0.49 11.94 -5.53
N ILE A 131 0.62 11.68 -6.21
CA ILE A 131 1.74 12.61 -6.34
C ILE A 131 1.93 13.07 -7.77
N ALA A 132 2.46 14.27 -7.95
CA ALA A 132 2.80 14.79 -9.27
C ALA A 132 3.92 13.94 -9.92
N ASP A 133 3.90 13.86 -11.26
CA ASP A 133 4.86 13.04 -11.99
C ASP A 133 6.30 13.57 -11.89
N ASP A 134 6.46 14.86 -11.67
CA ASP A 134 7.74 15.56 -11.50
C ASP A 134 8.16 15.71 -10.02
N ALA A 135 7.41 15.12 -9.07
CA ALA A 135 7.77 15.16 -7.66
C ALA A 135 8.95 14.23 -7.35
N VAL A 136 9.88 14.72 -6.55
CA VAL A 136 10.95 13.89 -5.99
C VAL A 136 10.45 13.21 -4.73
N LEU A 137 10.55 11.89 -4.67
CA LEU A 137 10.10 11.12 -3.51
C LEU A 137 11.19 11.01 -2.46
N LYS A 138 10.83 11.29 -1.21
CA LYS A 138 11.64 10.99 -0.04
C LYS A 138 10.77 10.22 0.96
N THR A 139 11.05 8.93 1.12
CA THR A 139 10.24 8.03 1.94
C THR A 139 10.95 7.64 3.22
N TYR A 140 10.19 7.57 4.31
CA TYR A 140 10.61 7.11 5.63
C TYR A 140 9.66 5.99 6.07
N PRO A 141 10.17 4.81 6.45
CA PRO A 141 9.30 3.66 6.77
C PRO A 141 8.35 3.90 7.95
N VAL A 142 8.76 4.66 8.95
CA VAL A 142 7.99 4.90 10.18
C VAL A 142 7.87 6.40 10.44
N GLU A 143 8.93 7.04 10.90
CA GLU A 143 8.97 8.43 11.34
C GLU A 143 10.01 9.23 10.56
N ALA A 144 9.70 10.50 10.28
CA ALA A 144 10.62 11.46 9.70
C ALA A 144 10.75 12.67 10.63
N VAL A 145 11.94 12.92 11.15
CA VAL A 145 12.26 14.18 11.85
C VAL A 145 12.99 15.08 10.88
N ILE A 146 12.39 16.23 10.58
CA ILE A 146 12.84 17.16 9.54
C ILE A 146 13.21 18.49 10.19
N ASP A 147 14.41 18.94 9.96
CA ASP A 147 14.95 20.23 10.38
C ASP A 147 15.19 21.15 9.17
N ARG A 148 15.62 22.36 9.45
CA ARG A 148 15.92 23.37 8.43
C ARG A 148 16.99 22.93 7.44
N ASP A 149 18.04 22.28 7.93
CA ASP A 149 19.13 21.84 7.05
C ASP A 149 18.67 20.73 6.13
N THR A 150 17.80 19.85 6.60
CA THR A 150 17.15 18.85 5.75
C THR A 150 16.37 19.55 4.64
N ILE A 151 15.49 20.53 4.95
CA ILE A 151 14.69 21.25 3.94
C ILE A 151 15.60 21.94 2.90
N LYS A 152 16.66 22.61 3.33
CA LYS A 152 17.60 23.27 2.40
C LYS A 152 18.22 22.32 1.39
N ASN A 153 18.53 21.11 1.81
CA ASN A 153 19.19 20.10 0.97
C ASN A 153 18.21 19.28 0.12
N LEU A 154 16.90 19.38 0.35
CA LEU A 154 15.92 18.70 -0.51
C LEU A 154 15.81 19.38 -1.88
N PRO A 155 15.62 18.60 -2.95
CA PRO A 155 15.22 19.15 -4.24
C PRO A 155 13.88 19.88 -4.15
N GLU A 156 13.64 20.80 -5.12
CA GLU A 156 12.30 21.36 -5.28
C GLU A 156 11.27 20.27 -5.61
N LYS A 157 10.01 20.53 -5.24
CA LYS A 157 8.87 19.62 -5.46
C LYS A 157 9.05 18.26 -4.76
N THR A 158 9.77 18.22 -3.63
CA THR A 158 9.89 16.98 -2.87
C THR A 158 8.56 16.64 -2.19
N ALA A 159 8.13 15.39 -2.37
CA ALA A 159 7.09 14.74 -1.58
C ALA A 159 7.75 13.96 -0.43
N LEU A 160 7.61 14.46 0.79
CA LEU A 160 8.05 13.78 2.01
C LEU A 160 6.96 12.84 2.49
N ILE A 161 7.27 11.56 2.59
CA ILE A 161 6.31 10.51 2.92
C ILE A 161 6.81 9.72 4.11
N ALA A 162 6.04 9.66 5.19
CA ALA A 162 6.32 8.82 6.35
C ALA A 162 5.20 7.81 6.58
N GLY A 163 5.58 6.59 6.94
CA GLY A 163 4.61 5.51 7.21
C GLY A 163 3.71 5.81 8.41
N VAL A 164 4.18 6.56 9.38
CA VAL A 164 3.45 6.91 10.60
C VAL A 164 3.43 8.43 10.80
N GLU A 165 4.56 9.06 11.07
CA GLU A 165 4.61 10.44 11.56
C GLU A 165 5.71 11.28 10.89
N ILE A 166 5.42 12.57 10.67
CA ILE A 166 6.41 13.58 10.30
C ILE A 166 6.47 14.63 11.40
N LYS A 167 7.68 14.87 11.94
CA LYS A 167 7.95 15.94 12.91
C LYS A 167 8.79 17.04 12.27
N LEU A 168 8.24 18.23 12.21
CA LEU A 168 8.93 19.42 11.68
C LEU A 168 9.46 20.24 12.84
N LYS A 169 10.78 20.57 12.78
CA LYS A 169 11.44 21.35 13.82
C LYS A 169 11.11 22.85 13.71
N SER A 170 11.23 23.56 14.85
CA SER A 170 10.90 24.98 14.99
C SER A 170 11.80 25.92 14.19
N ASP A 171 12.94 25.45 13.72
CA ASP A 171 13.88 26.23 12.89
C ASP A 171 13.47 26.35 11.41
N ILE A 172 12.43 25.63 10.98
CA ILE A 172 11.91 25.65 9.60
C ILE A 172 11.03 26.88 9.40
N THR A 173 11.19 27.56 8.28
CA THR A 173 10.38 28.72 7.90
C THR A 173 9.42 28.40 6.75
N GLU A 174 8.26 29.06 6.74
CA GLU A 174 7.28 28.94 5.65
C GLU A 174 7.88 29.34 4.29
N THR A 175 8.73 30.37 4.29
CA THR A 175 9.42 30.83 3.06
C THR A 175 10.28 29.74 2.44
N GLU A 176 10.98 28.94 3.24
CA GLU A 176 11.79 27.82 2.76
C GLU A 176 10.92 26.70 2.17
N LEU A 177 9.81 26.38 2.83
CA LEU A 177 8.86 25.39 2.35
C LEU A 177 8.22 25.80 1.02
N LEU A 178 7.81 27.06 0.90
CA LEU A 178 7.26 27.65 -0.32
C LEU A 178 8.25 27.60 -1.47
N ALA A 179 9.50 28.04 -1.22
CA ALA A 179 10.56 28.04 -2.22
C ALA A 179 10.83 26.63 -2.77
N LYS A 180 10.79 25.63 -1.89
CA LYS A 180 11.04 24.22 -2.25
C LYS A 180 9.77 23.49 -2.72
N LYS A 181 8.58 24.05 -2.56
CA LYS A 181 7.28 23.42 -2.91
C LYS A 181 7.13 22.03 -2.29
N ILE A 182 7.49 21.92 -1.00
CA ILE A 182 7.45 20.64 -0.29
C ILE A 182 6.00 20.21 -0.04
N LYS A 183 5.70 18.93 -0.21
CA LYS A 183 4.45 18.30 0.20
C LYS A 183 4.70 17.21 1.21
N PHE A 184 3.76 17.02 2.13
CA PHE A 184 3.88 16.08 3.23
C PHE A 184 2.77 15.03 3.19
N TYR A 185 3.15 13.78 3.44
CA TYR A 185 2.23 12.65 3.48
C TYR A 185 2.60 11.76 4.67
N ALA A 186 1.69 11.63 5.64
CA ALA A 186 1.91 10.80 6.81
C ALA A 186 0.77 9.82 7.02
N GLY A 187 1.10 8.59 7.39
CA GLY A 187 0.09 7.55 7.64
C GLY A 187 -0.81 7.86 8.84
N VAL A 188 -0.31 8.58 9.85
CA VAL A 188 -1.05 8.94 11.05
C VAL A 188 -1.06 10.46 11.26
N SER A 189 0.07 11.09 11.57
CA SER A 189 0.09 12.49 12.00
C SER A 189 1.27 13.28 11.44
N ILE A 190 1.12 14.61 11.46
CA ILE A 190 2.22 15.56 11.27
C ILE A 190 2.24 16.48 12.47
N GLU A 191 3.39 16.59 13.13
CA GLU A 191 3.66 17.57 14.16
C GLU A 191 4.45 18.73 13.55
N CYS A 192 4.00 19.99 13.77
CA CYS A 192 4.67 21.15 13.21
C CYS A 192 4.55 22.39 14.10
N PRO A 193 5.52 23.31 14.04
CA PRO A 193 5.43 24.61 14.70
C PRO A 193 4.27 25.45 14.20
N LYS A 194 3.69 26.27 15.07
CA LYS A 194 2.58 27.17 14.76
C LYS A 194 2.87 28.09 13.57
N GLY A 195 4.12 28.54 13.42
CA GLY A 195 4.52 29.48 12.37
C GLY A 195 4.44 28.92 10.94
N ILE A 196 4.42 27.59 10.78
CA ILE A 196 4.31 26.92 9.47
C ILE A 196 3.04 26.10 9.31
N TYR A 197 2.18 26.08 10.32
CA TYR A 197 0.95 25.26 10.32
C TYR A 197 0.07 25.53 9.09
N GLY A 198 -0.09 26.78 8.69
CA GLY A 198 -0.91 27.15 7.53
C GLY A 198 -0.42 26.50 6.24
N TYR A 199 0.89 26.53 6.00
CA TYR A 199 1.51 25.87 4.86
C TYR A 199 1.35 24.35 4.92
N VAL A 200 1.66 23.75 6.08
CA VAL A 200 1.59 22.29 6.28
C VAL A 200 0.16 21.81 6.05
N ASN A 201 -0.82 22.46 6.64
CA ASN A 201 -2.23 22.09 6.49
C ASN A 201 -2.70 22.15 5.02
N ALA A 202 -2.24 23.13 4.25
CA ALA A 202 -2.61 23.28 2.83
C ALA A 202 -1.87 22.31 1.90
N ASN A 203 -0.72 21.78 2.30
CA ASN A 203 0.19 20.97 1.45
C ASN A 203 0.42 19.57 2.01
N SER A 204 -0.49 19.04 2.82
CA SER A 204 -0.37 17.72 3.43
C SER A 204 -1.57 16.84 3.16
N GLN A 205 -1.32 15.53 3.25
CA GLN A 205 -2.35 14.51 3.41
C GLN A 205 -1.95 13.62 4.58
N VAL A 206 -2.82 13.51 5.59
CA VAL A 206 -2.57 12.73 6.81
C VAL A 206 -3.72 11.79 7.10
N GLY A 207 -3.41 10.68 7.76
CA GLY A 207 -4.41 9.68 8.11
C GLY A 207 -5.33 10.10 9.26
N VAL A 208 -4.82 10.88 10.23
CA VAL A 208 -5.57 11.28 11.43
C VAL A 208 -5.57 12.80 11.61
N ASP A 209 -4.45 13.43 11.97
CA ASP A 209 -4.42 14.86 12.32
C ASP A 209 -3.08 15.56 12.03
N ILE A 210 -3.12 16.89 12.10
CA ILE A 210 -1.93 17.75 12.13
C ILE A 210 -1.90 18.44 13.49
N GLN A 211 -0.85 18.19 14.26
CA GLN A 211 -0.65 18.71 15.61
C GLN A 211 0.29 19.91 15.58
N VAL A 212 -0.05 20.93 16.38
CA VAL A 212 0.83 22.08 16.57
C VAL A 212 1.70 21.80 17.78
N SER A 213 3.04 21.83 17.59
CA SER A 213 3.97 21.74 18.71
C SER A 213 4.04 23.06 19.46
N ASP A 214 4.17 22.99 20.79
CA ASP A 214 4.29 24.14 21.70
C ASP A 214 5.72 24.71 21.74
N GLU A 215 6.65 24.24 20.90
CA GLU A 215 8.04 24.71 20.84
C GLU A 215 8.27 25.79 19.78
#